data_a5ce6034969e9d98554eaf5388eb0895
#
_entry.id   a5ce6034969e9d98554eaf5388eb0895
#
_cell.length_a   1.000
_cell.length_b   1.000
_cell.length_c   1.000
_cell.angle_alpha   90.00
_cell.angle_beta   90.00
_cell.angle_gamma   90.00
#
_symmetry.space_group_name_H-M   'P 1'
#
loop_
_entity.id
_entity.type
_entity.pdbx_description
1 polymer ?
#
loop_
_entity_poly.entity_id
_entity_poly.type
_entity_poly.pdbx_seq_one_letter_code
_entity_poly.pdbx_strand_id
1 'polypeptide(L)'
;MAKVPKEPSPLSVKQVALKCKQLWQVERVFRDVKSLLITRPIFHQRDRTIRNHVFCSFLALVLRKELDRCLEQTGQRLEWAEIKQDLKALQTVTIEESGKRFAIRSQCQGVCGKVFQAVGVALPPTIREL
;
A
#
# COMPACT_ATOMS: atom_id res chain seq x y z
N MET A 1 19.51 -42.76 -13.41
CA MET A 1 20.57 -41.87 -12.91
C MET A 1 19.93 -40.54 -12.56
N ALA A 2 19.75 -40.29 -11.27
CA ALA A 2 19.20 -39.01 -10.78
C ALA A 2 20.29 -37.93 -10.84
N LYS A 3 19.99 -36.82 -11.50
CA LYS A 3 20.89 -35.66 -11.60
C LYS A 3 20.96 -34.98 -10.23
N VAL A 4 22.11 -35.04 -9.57
CA VAL A 4 22.41 -34.30 -8.33
C VAL A 4 22.26 -32.80 -8.61
N PRO A 5 21.51 -32.04 -7.77
CA PRO A 5 21.42 -30.60 -7.92
C PRO A 5 22.80 -29.97 -7.76
N LYS A 6 23.19 -29.16 -8.73
CA LYS A 6 24.46 -28.42 -8.73
C LYS A 6 24.48 -27.46 -7.55
N GLU A 7 25.43 -27.60 -6.65
CA GLU A 7 25.61 -26.64 -5.54
C GLU A 7 25.76 -25.21 -6.08
N PRO A 8 25.13 -24.22 -5.44
CA PRO A 8 25.25 -22.84 -5.88
C PRO A 8 26.73 -22.40 -5.76
N SER A 9 27.28 -21.88 -6.85
CA SER A 9 28.65 -21.34 -6.87
C SER A 9 28.82 -20.25 -5.81
N PRO A 10 29.98 -20.16 -5.15
CA PRO A 10 30.23 -19.17 -4.11
C PRO A 10 30.05 -17.76 -4.66
N LEU A 11 29.30 -16.93 -3.91
CA LEU A 11 28.98 -15.55 -4.30
C LEU A 11 30.26 -14.71 -4.33
N SER A 12 30.46 -13.92 -5.37
CA SER A 12 31.56 -12.96 -5.40
C SER A 12 31.39 -11.88 -4.31
N VAL A 13 32.49 -11.26 -3.89
CA VAL A 13 32.48 -10.18 -2.87
C VAL A 13 31.51 -9.05 -3.26
N LYS A 14 31.44 -8.68 -4.55
CA LYS A 14 30.48 -7.70 -5.06
C LYS A 14 29.01 -8.17 -4.87
N GLN A 15 28.72 -9.43 -5.12
CA GLN A 15 27.38 -9.99 -4.94
C GLN A 15 26.97 -10.07 -3.47
N VAL A 16 27.92 -10.37 -2.58
CA VAL A 16 27.71 -10.32 -1.12
C VAL A 16 27.40 -8.90 -0.68
N ALA A 17 28.17 -7.91 -1.08
CA ALA A 17 27.94 -6.51 -0.76
C ALA A 17 26.58 -6.00 -1.27
N LEU A 18 26.16 -6.38 -2.48
CA LEU A 18 24.86 -6.05 -3.04
C LEU A 18 23.72 -6.72 -2.27
N LYS A 19 23.88 -7.98 -1.84
CA LYS A 19 22.91 -8.68 -1.02
C LYS A 19 22.80 -8.10 0.39
N CYS A 20 23.90 -7.66 0.99
CA CYS A 20 23.89 -6.93 2.25
C CYS A 20 23.12 -5.59 2.15
N LYS A 21 23.29 -4.87 1.02
CA LYS A 21 22.46 -3.69 0.73
C LYS A 21 20.97 -4.02 0.60
N GLN A 22 20.63 -5.18 0.03
CA GLN A 22 19.24 -5.64 -0.06
C GLN A 22 18.64 -5.99 1.32
N LEU A 23 19.45 -6.52 2.26
CA LEU A 23 19.02 -6.76 3.65
C LEU A 23 18.55 -5.48 4.33
N TRP A 24 19.24 -4.34 4.10
CA TRP A 24 18.79 -3.05 4.62
C TRP A 24 17.39 -2.65 4.09
N GLN A 25 17.07 -2.96 2.83
CA GLN A 25 15.72 -2.75 2.29
C GLN A 25 14.67 -3.62 3.01
N VAL A 26 15.01 -4.89 3.28
CA VAL A 26 14.14 -5.80 4.04
C VAL A 26 13.92 -5.29 5.47
N GLU A 27 14.97 -4.82 6.11
CA GLU A 27 14.88 -4.26 7.46
C GLU A 27 14.01 -2.99 7.50
N ARG A 28 14.15 -2.12 6.51
CA ARG A 28 13.28 -0.95 6.32
C ARG A 28 11.82 -1.34 6.12
N VAL A 29 11.56 -2.35 5.30
CA VAL A 29 10.23 -2.92 5.07
C VAL A 29 9.61 -3.41 6.39
N PHE A 30 10.35 -4.19 7.20
CA PHE A 30 9.86 -4.64 8.50
C PHE A 30 9.62 -3.50 9.49
N ARG A 31 10.43 -2.45 9.46
CA ARG A 31 10.23 -1.24 10.25
C ARG A 31 8.94 -0.53 9.84
N ASP A 32 8.71 -0.37 8.55
CA ASP A 32 7.50 0.24 7.99
C ASP A 32 6.25 -0.58 8.38
N VAL A 33 6.30 -1.92 8.32
CA VAL A 33 5.20 -2.79 8.78
C VAL A 33 4.88 -2.55 10.25
N LYS A 34 5.88 -2.47 11.09
CA LYS A 34 5.69 -2.29 12.55
C LYS A 34 5.13 -0.90 12.90
N SER A 35 5.64 0.14 12.24
CA SER A 35 5.31 1.54 12.59
C SER A 35 4.11 2.10 11.83
N LEU A 36 3.99 1.80 10.52
CA LEU A 36 2.95 2.37 9.67
C LEU A 36 1.63 1.59 9.73
N LEU A 37 1.71 0.27 9.85
CA LEU A 37 0.53 -0.58 9.81
C LEU A 37 0.04 -0.97 11.21
N ILE A 38 0.75 -0.56 12.27
CA ILE A 38 0.39 -0.85 13.67
C ILE A 38 0.04 -2.36 13.84
N THR A 39 0.88 -3.24 13.26
CA THR A 39 0.62 -4.68 13.25
C THR A 39 0.83 -5.35 14.61
N ARG A 40 1.26 -4.60 15.61
CA ARG A 40 1.47 -5.10 16.99
C ARG A 40 0.76 -4.19 17.99
N PRO A 41 0.24 -4.77 19.10
CA PRO A 41 0.23 -6.19 19.44
C PRO A 41 -0.79 -7.01 18.62
N ILE A 42 -0.48 -8.31 18.36
CA ILE A 42 -1.39 -9.24 17.71
C ILE A 42 -2.21 -9.90 18.83
N PHE A 43 -3.48 -9.52 18.96
CA PHE A 43 -4.39 -10.07 19.99
C PHE A 43 -5.08 -11.37 19.57
N HIS A 44 -4.78 -11.90 18.41
CA HIS A 44 -5.39 -13.13 17.90
C HIS A 44 -4.72 -14.35 18.54
N GLN A 45 -5.53 -15.31 18.99
CA GLN A 45 -5.08 -16.56 19.62
C GLN A 45 -5.06 -17.75 18.65
N ARG A 46 -5.82 -17.69 17.55
CA ARG A 46 -5.92 -18.79 16.58
C ARG A 46 -4.89 -18.61 15.47
N ASP A 47 -4.12 -19.64 15.19
CA ASP A 47 -3.10 -19.68 14.13
C ASP A 47 -3.60 -19.15 12.78
N ARG A 48 -4.79 -19.59 12.37
CA ARG A 48 -5.40 -19.12 11.11
C ARG A 48 -5.60 -17.61 11.09
N THR A 49 -6.05 -17.03 12.19
CA THR A 49 -6.29 -15.58 12.30
C THR A 49 -4.98 -14.80 12.33
N ILE A 50 -3.95 -15.35 13.02
CA ILE A 50 -2.61 -14.76 13.04
C ILE A 50 -2.02 -14.73 11.63
N ARG A 51 -2.09 -15.85 10.90
CA ARG A 51 -1.59 -15.94 9.53
C ARG A 51 -2.31 -14.96 8.60
N ASN A 52 -3.63 -14.85 8.70
CA ASN A 52 -4.41 -13.92 7.91
C ASN A 52 -4.04 -12.45 8.23
N HIS A 53 -3.86 -12.12 9.50
CA HIS A 53 -3.43 -10.79 9.93
C HIS A 53 -2.05 -10.42 9.35
N VAL A 54 -1.09 -11.33 9.44
CA VAL A 54 0.26 -11.15 8.86
C VAL A 54 0.18 -11.01 7.35
N PHE A 55 -0.62 -11.83 6.68
CA PHE A 55 -0.82 -11.76 5.23
C PHE A 55 -1.44 -10.42 4.79
N CYS A 56 -2.50 -9.97 5.46
CA CYS A 56 -3.11 -8.66 5.18
C CYS A 56 -2.12 -7.51 5.40
N SER A 57 -1.31 -7.58 6.46
CA SER A 57 -0.27 -6.58 6.72
C SER A 57 0.80 -6.57 5.63
N PHE A 58 1.21 -7.74 5.15
CA PHE A 58 2.13 -7.86 4.02
C PHE A 58 1.53 -7.28 2.74
N LEU A 59 0.28 -7.61 2.44
CA LEU A 59 -0.43 -7.08 1.26
C LEU A 59 -0.54 -5.55 1.31
N ALA A 60 -0.90 -5.00 2.48
CA ALA A 60 -0.95 -3.55 2.69
C ALA A 60 0.41 -2.88 2.44
N LEU A 61 1.51 -3.54 2.84
CA LEU A 61 2.85 -3.05 2.58
C LEU A 61 3.18 -3.05 1.07
N VAL A 62 2.82 -4.12 0.36
CA VAL A 62 3.02 -4.21 -1.10
C VAL A 62 2.28 -3.06 -1.79
N LEU A 63 1.00 -2.85 -1.45
CA LEU A 63 0.19 -1.76 -1.99
C LEU A 63 0.79 -0.39 -1.67
N ARG A 64 1.30 -0.23 -0.44
CA ARG A 64 1.98 1.01 -0.05
C ARG A 64 3.23 1.26 -0.87
N LYS A 65 4.07 0.25 -1.09
CA LYS A 65 5.30 0.39 -1.91
C LYS A 65 4.99 0.67 -3.37
N GLU A 66 3.91 0.09 -3.88
CA GLU A 66 3.46 0.37 -5.24
C GLU A 66 2.96 1.82 -5.37
N LEU A 67 2.22 2.33 -4.38
CA LEU A 67 1.83 3.73 -4.35
C LEU A 67 3.06 4.66 -4.31
N ASP A 68 4.04 4.38 -3.45
CA ASP A 68 5.28 5.16 -3.38
C ASP A 68 5.98 5.18 -4.75
N ARG A 69 6.04 4.02 -5.43
CA ARG A 69 6.62 3.90 -6.79
C ARG A 69 5.87 4.77 -7.82
N CYS A 70 4.55 4.75 -7.80
CA CYS A 70 3.72 5.56 -8.70
C CYS A 70 3.94 7.07 -8.45
N LEU A 71 4.01 7.48 -7.19
CA LEU A 71 4.28 8.87 -6.80
C LEU A 71 5.68 9.32 -7.26
N GLU A 72 6.69 8.50 -7.05
CA GLU A 72 8.07 8.77 -7.51
C GLU A 72 8.14 8.92 -9.04
N GLN A 73 7.43 8.08 -9.79
CA GLN A 73 7.37 8.16 -11.26
C GLN A 73 6.73 9.46 -11.77
N THR A 74 5.79 10.01 -11.04
CA THR A 74 5.17 11.31 -11.36
C THR A 74 5.90 12.50 -10.74
N GLY A 75 7.07 12.28 -10.12
CA GLY A 75 7.87 13.33 -9.47
C GLY A 75 7.24 13.89 -8.19
N GLN A 76 6.22 13.23 -7.64
CA GLN A 76 5.53 13.67 -6.44
C GLN A 76 6.24 13.13 -5.18
N ARG A 77 6.53 14.04 -4.24
CA ARG A 77 7.00 13.68 -2.89
C ARG A 77 5.94 14.11 -1.90
N LEU A 78 5.12 13.17 -1.47
CA LEU A 78 3.99 13.41 -0.58
C LEU A 78 4.21 12.66 0.75
N GLU A 79 3.88 13.33 1.85
CA GLU A 79 3.94 12.71 3.17
C GLU A 79 2.77 11.75 3.38
N TRP A 80 3.06 10.59 3.99
CA TRP A 80 2.02 9.57 4.22
C TRP A 80 0.87 10.06 5.11
N ALA A 81 1.17 10.93 6.04
CA ALA A 81 0.17 11.53 6.92
C ALA A 81 -0.85 12.36 6.11
N GLU A 82 -0.36 13.19 5.18
CA GLU A 82 -1.19 14.01 4.28
C GLU A 82 -2.04 13.13 3.37
N ILE A 83 -1.42 12.13 2.72
CA ILE A 83 -2.14 11.17 1.86
C ILE A 83 -3.31 10.52 2.62
N LYS A 84 -3.05 10.02 3.84
CA LYS A 84 -4.10 9.40 4.65
C LYS A 84 -5.20 10.37 5.03
N GLN A 85 -4.84 11.57 5.44
CA GLN A 85 -5.80 12.58 5.88
C GLN A 85 -6.72 12.98 4.73
N ASP A 86 -6.16 13.31 3.58
CA ASP A 86 -6.90 13.81 2.43
C ASP A 86 -7.75 12.71 1.75
N LEU A 87 -7.22 11.47 1.67
CA LEU A 87 -8.02 10.34 1.19
C LEU A 87 -9.16 9.99 2.15
N LYS A 88 -8.95 10.13 3.47
CA LYS A 88 -10.02 9.91 4.47
C LYS A 88 -11.10 10.98 4.41
N ALA A 89 -10.76 12.20 4.01
CA ALA A 89 -11.70 13.29 3.81
C ALA A 89 -12.54 13.11 2.53
N LEU A 90 -12.07 12.29 1.59
CA LEU A 90 -12.82 11.96 0.37
C LEU A 90 -13.90 10.91 0.71
N GLN A 91 -15.10 11.39 0.94
CA GLN A 91 -16.25 10.57 1.32
C GLN A 91 -17.35 10.66 0.27
N THR A 92 -18.19 9.64 0.23
CA THR A 92 -19.40 9.64 -0.59
C THR A 92 -20.61 9.42 0.30
N VAL A 93 -21.60 10.29 0.18
CA VAL A 93 -22.88 10.20 0.87
C VAL A 93 -23.93 9.79 -0.15
N THR A 94 -24.74 8.79 0.19
CA THR A 94 -25.89 8.41 -0.62
C THR A 94 -27.12 9.11 -0.07
N ILE A 95 -27.84 9.82 -0.91
CA ILE A 95 -29.14 10.42 -0.60
C ILE A 95 -30.21 9.78 -1.45
N GLU A 96 -31.42 9.74 -0.94
CA GLU A 96 -32.61 9.28 -1.67
C GLU A 96 -33.61 10.42 -1.74
N GLU A 97 -34.01 10.77 -2.95
CA GLU A 97 -34.98 11.82 -3.23
C GLU A 97 -35.91 11.38 -4.34
N SER A 98 -37.22 11.47 -4.08
CA SER A 98 -38.27 11.13 -5.05
C SER A 98 -38.12 9.73 -5.67
N GLY A 99 -37.68 8.73 -4.87
CA GLY A 99 -37.49 7.34 -5.30
C GLY A 99 -36.21 7.11 -6.13
N LYS A 100 -35.37 8.11 -6.27
CA LYS A 100 -34.05 8.02 -6.93
C LYS A 100 -32.96 8.13 -5.87
N ARG A 101 -31.87 7.40 -6.10
CA ARG A 101 -30.68 7.44 -5.24
C ARG A 101 -29.52 8.13 -5.94
N PHE A 102 -28.88 9.03 -5.23
CA PHE A 102 -27.73 9.77 -5.69
C PHE A 102 -26.55 9.57 -4.78
N ALA A 103 -25.40 9.29 -5.33
CA ALA A 103 -24.13 9.30 -4.61
C ALA A 103 -23.46 10.66 -4.81
N ILE A 104 -23.27 11.41 -3.73
CA ILE A 104 -22.62 12.72 -3.71
C ILE A 104 -21.28 12.58 -3.06
N ARG A 105 -20.22 12.90 -3.80
CA ARG A 105 -18.84 12.86 -3.33
C ARG A 105 -18.43 14.21 -2.74
N SER A 106 -17.71 14.21 -1.60
CA SER A 106 -17.07 15.40 -1.06
C SER A 106 -16.03 15.99 -2.05
N GLN A 107 -15.68 17.24 -1.87
CA GLN A 107 -14.62 17.85 -2.69
C GLN A 107 -13.28 17.13 -2.48
N CYS A 108 -12.54 16.97 -3.57
CA CYS A 108 -11.18 16.48 -3.53
C CYS A 108 -10.25 17.63 -3.09
N GLN A 109 -9.65 17.50 -1.91
CA GLN A 109 -8.79 18.52 -1.32
C GLN A 109 -7.35 18.03 -1.21
N GLY A 110 -6.42 18.98 -1.01
CA GLY A 110 -5.02 18.72 -0.73
C GLY A 110 -4.33 17.85 -1.79
N VAL A 111 -3.67 16.80 -1.33
CA VAL A 111 -2.88 15.90 -2.19
C VAL A 111 -3.70 14.79 -2.85
N CYS A 112 -4.98 14.67 -2.51
CA CYS A 112 -5.86 13.61 -2.99
C CYS A 112 -5.86 13.50 -4.54
N GLY A 113 -6.02 14.61 -5.26
CA GLY A 113 -6.01 14.65 -6.72
C GLY A 113 -4.69 14.15 -7.31
N LYS A 114 -3.56 14.50 -6.70
CA LYS A 114 -2.23 14.05 -7.11
C LYS A 114 -2.06 12.55 -6.95
N VAL A 115 -2.61 11.97 -5.87
CA VAL A 115 -2.59 10.52 -5.64
C VAL A 115 -3.38 9.80 -6.72
N PHE A 116 -4.61 10.25 -7.05
CA PHE A 116 -5.42 9.67 -8.11
C PHE A 116 -4.72 9.75 -9.47
N GLN A 117 -4.10 10.88 -9.77
CA GLN A 117 -3.32 11.06 -11.00
C GLN A 117 -2.11 10.10 -11.05
N ALA A 118 -1.37 9.96 -9.96
CA ALA A 118 -0.19 9.10 -9.90
C ALA A 118 -0.51 7.63 -10.12
N VAL A 119 -1.67 7.15 -9.62
CA VAL A 119 -2.11 5.77 -9.82
C VAL A 119 -2.91 5.56 -11.11
N GLY A 120 -3.12 6.63 -11.91
CA GLY A 120 -3.82 6.56 -13.19
C GLY A 120 -5.33 6.27 -13.06
N VAL A 121 -5.93 6.59 -11.92
CA VAL A 121 -7.37 6.40 -11.67
C VAL A 121 -8.11 7.71 -11.75
N ALA A 122 -9.22 7.74 -12.50
CA ALA A 122 -10.07 8.92 -12.57
C ALA A 122 -10.83 9.11 -11.24
N LEU A 123 -10.93 10.37 -10.80
CA LEU A 123 -11.79 10.72 -9.67
C LEU A 123 -13.26 10.43 -10.04
N PRO A 124 -14.03 9.79 -9.16
CA PRO A 124 -15.47 9.62 -9.38
C PRO A 124 -16.15 10.97 -9.56
N PRO A 125 -17.24 11.06 -10.34
CA PRO A 125 -17.99 12.30 -10.50
C PRO A 125 -18.54 12.80 -9.15
N THR A 126 -18.74 14.10 -9.03
CA THR A 126 -19.23 14.71 -7.78
C THR A 126 -20.62 14.22 -7.43
N ILE A 127 -21.48 14.02 -8.44
CA ILE A 127 -22.83 13.49 -8.30
C ILE A 127 -22.99 12.34 -9.30
N ARG A 128 -23.55 11.24 -8.84
CA ARG A 128 -23.89 10.08 -9.68
C ARG A 128 -25.25 9.51 -9.25
N GLU A 129 -26.16 9.32 -10.19
CA GLU A 129 -27.37 8.52 -9.97
C GLU A 129 -27.00 7.03 -9.85
N LEU A 130 -27.58 6.31 -8.89
CA LEU A 130 -27.25 4.91 -8.56
C LEU A 130 -28.29 3.94 -9.13
#